data_a234fe5068c59b07cd291687d92c7e75
#
_entry.id   a234fe5068c59b07cd291687d92c7e75
#
_cell.length_a   1.000
_cell.length_b   1.000
_cell.length_c   1.000
_cell.angle_alpha   90.00
_cell.angle_beta   90.00
_cell.angle_gamma   90.00
#
_symmetry.space_group_name_H-M   'P 1'
#
loop_
_entity.id
_entity.type
_entity.pdbx_description
1 polymer ?
#
loop_
_entity_poly.entity_id
_entity_poly.type
_entity_poly.pdbx_seq_one_letter_code
_entity_poly.pdbx_strand_id
1 'polypeptide(L)'
;EDFGIPLILQSTVIEVHGDERLEAVTIAQVDEQWKPIPGTERTIECDTLLLSVGLIPENELSNGAGVQLDPIANGPKVDDTMMTSIPGIFACGNVLHVHDLVDNVSKEAERAGSFAAQYALQQLPAAARRVKVTAGENIRYVVPHEVSLDKPVEFFMRVQKPQEDVVLDVGGLRSVKKQFVKPSEMLNITLTPEVLSQLSGDTLTVRIVSPKEAGRQ
;
A
#
# COMPACT_ATOMS: atom_id res chain seq x y z
N GLU A 1 -9.44 -12.14 25.00
CA GLU A 1 -9.67 -13.17 26.04
C GLU A 1 -9.61 -12.56 27.44
N ASP A 2 -8.64 -11.70 27.73
CA ASP A 2 -8.38 -11.17 29.07
C ASP A 2 -9.53 -10.33 29.67
N PHE A 3 -10.40 -9.77 28.84
CA PHE A 3 -11.53 -8.91 29.27
C PHE A 3 -12.89 -9.49 28.93
N GLY A 4 -12.99 -10.73 28.43
CA GLY A 4 -14.25 -11.36 28.05
C GLY A 4 -15.00 -10.66 26.91
N ILE A 5 -14.32 -9.83 26.11
CA ILE A 5 -14.90 -9.14 24.96
C ILE A 5 -15.05 -10.14 23.81
N PRO A 6 -16.27 -10.37 23.29
CA PRO A 6 -16.46 -11.29 22.18
C PRO A 6 -15.85 -10.75 20.89
N LEU A 7 -14.99 -11.53 20.25
CA LEU A 7 -14.45 -11.25 18.92
C LEU A 7 -15.30 -11.98 17.88
N ILE A 8 -15.98 -11.23 17.03
CA ILE A 8 -16.84 -11.76 15.97
C ILE A 8 -16.13 -11.55 14.64
N LEU A 9 -15.55 -12.62 14.10
CA LEU A 9 -14.82 -12.60 12.84
C LEU A 9 -15.77 -12.80 11.65
N GLN A 10 -15.29 -12.47 10.42
CA GLN A 10 -16.03 -12.60 9.16
C GLN A 10 -17.42 -11.96 9.21
N SER A 11 -17.53 -10.82 9.89
CA SER A 11 -18.80 -10.12 10.06
C SER A 11 -18.59 -8.62 9.90
N THR A 12 -19.66 -7.93 9.49
CA THR A 12 -19.68 -6.48 9.36
C THR A 12 -21.00 -5.91 9.89
N VAL A 13 -21.00 -4.63 10.26
CA VAL A 13 -22.22 -3.89 10.57
C VAL A 13 -22.92 -3.57 9.25
N ILE A 14 -24.21 -3.93 9.15
CA ILE A 14 -25.02 -3.71 7.95
C ILE A 14 -26.12 -2.68 8.18
N GLU A 15 -26.50 -2.42 9.43
CA GLU A 15 -27.54 -1.47 9.78
C GLU A 15 -27.29 -0.87 11.16
N VAL A 16 -27.67 0.38 11.33
CA VAL A 16 -27.58 1.13 12.58
C VAL A 16 -28.99 1.55 12.98
N HIS A 17 -29.38 1.31 14.22
CA HIS A 17 -30.71 1.59 14.76
C HIS A 17 -30.68 2.73 15.77
N GLY A 18 -31.71 3.58 15.73
CA GLY A 18 -31.91 4.75 16.58
C GLY A 18 -31.95 6.05 15.76
N ASP A 19 -32.79 6.99 16.15
CA ASP A 19 -32.96 8.27 15.46
C ASP A 19 -32.04 9.36 16.05
N GLU A 20 -32.22 9.71 17.32
CA GLU A 20 -31.46 10.75 18.02
C GLU A 20 -30.16 10.19 18.63
N ARG A 21 -30.18 8.91 18.98
CA ARG A 21 -29.09 8.20 19.61
C ARG A 21 -29.03 6.75 19.10
N LEU A 22 -27.84 6.17 19.08
CA LEU A 22 -27.66 4.76 18.77
C LEU A 22 -28.36 3.89 19.86
N GLU A 23 -29.17 2.93 19.42
CA GLU A 23 -29.87 1.98 20.25
C GLU A 23 -29.41 0.54 19.99
N ALA A 24 -29.05 0.23 18.76
CA ALA A 24 -28.55 -1.08 18.36
C ALA A 24 -27.81 -1.02 17.04
N VAL A 25 -27.09 -2.09 16.72
CA VAL A 25 -26.53 -2.35 15.38
C VAL A 25 -26.93 -3.74 14.93
N THR A 26 -27.19 -3.92 13.64
CA THR A 26 -27.31 -5.24 13.03
C THR A 26 -26.01 -5.59 12.34
N ILE A 27 -25.45 -6.75 12.69
CA ILE A 27 -24.28 -7.34 12.04
C ILE A 27 -24.72 -8.54 11.19
N ALA A 28 -23.97 -8.85 10.13
CA ALA A 28 -24.11 -10.06 9.34
C ALA A 28 -22.75 -10.68 9.04
N GLN A 29 -22.72 -11.99 8.82
CA GLN A 29 -21.53 -12.64 8.27
C GLN A 29 -21.29 -12.17 6.84
N VAL A 30 -20.03 -12.19 6.39
CA VAL A 30 -19.64 -11.82 5.03
C VAL A 30 -18.96 -12.99 4.32
N ASP A 31 -19.17 -13.05 3.00
CA ASP A 31 -18.49 -14.01 2.12
C ASP A 31 -17.07 -13.55 1.80
N GLU A 32 -16.38 -14.31 0.93
CA GLU A 32 -15.00 -14.00 0.49
C GLU A 32 -14.91 -12.69 -0.31
N GLN A 33 -16.02 -12.18 -0.83
CA GLN A 33 -16.14 -10.89 -1.52
C GLN A 33 -16.61 -9.76 -0.60
N TRP A 34 -16.62 -9.99 0.71
CA TRP A 34 -17.08 -9.04 1.75
C TRP A 34 -18.56 -8.63 1.62
N LYS A 35 -19.38 -9.46 0.97
CA LYS A 35 -20.83 -9.23 0.88
C LYS A 35 -21.55 -9.90 2.05
N PRO A 36 -22.52 -9.22 2.67
CA PRO A 36 -23.34 -9.81 3.72
C PRO A 36 -24.07 -11.06 3.23
N ILE A 37 -24.03 -12.12 4.02
CA ILE A 37 -24.71 -13.38 3.76
C ILE A 37 -26.14 -13.28 4.34
N PRO A 38 -27.19 -13.34 3.52
CA PRO A 38 -28.57 -13.27 4.01
C PRO A 38 -28.90 -14.41 4.98
N GLY A 39 -29.67 -14.09 6.03
CA GLY A 39 -30.06 -15.06 7.08
C GLY A 39 -29.03 -15.23 8.18
N THR A 40 -27.97 -14.45 8.20
CA THR A 40 -26.94 -14.44 9.27
C THR A 40 -27.03 -13.18 10.15
N GLU A 41 -28.05 -12.37 9.93
CA GLU A 41 -28.24 -11.11 10.64
C GLU A 41 -28.43 -11.32 12.13
N ARG A 42 -27.77 -10.50 12.91
CA ARG A 42 -27.87 -10.48 14.36
C ARG A 42 -27.87 -9.04 14.87
N THR A 43 -28.88 -8.66 15.61
CA THR A 43 -28.95 -7.34 16.26
C THR A 43 -28.25 -7.39 17.62
N ILE A 44 -27.45 -6.37 17.89
CA ILE A 44 -26.72 -6.16 19.15
C ILE A 44 -27.17 -4.81 19.70
N GLU A 45 -27.79 -4.82 20.89
CA GLU A 45 -28.14 -3.60 21.61
C GLU A 45 -26.85 -2.91 22.08
N CYS A 46 -26.69 -1.64 21.75
CA CYS A 46 -25.56 -0.82 22.17
C CYS A 46 -25.91 0.66 22.04
N ASP A 47 -25.28 1.49 22.85
CA ASP A 47 -25.44 2.95 22.82
C ASP A 47 -24.26 3.67 22.18
N THR A 48 -23.23 2.93 21.80
CA THR A 48 -22.01 3.45 21.20
C THR A 48 -21.43 2.47 20.19
N LEU A 49 -21.09 2.96 18.99
CA LEU A 49 -20.38 2.21 17.96
C LEU A 49 -19.04 2.91 17.68
N LEU A 50 -17.93 2.22 17.93
CA LEU A 50 -16.59 2.69 17.58
C LEU A 50 -16.17 2.09 16.24
N LEU A 51 -15.94 2.95 15.26
CA LEU A 51 -15.50 2.55 13.93
C LEU A 51 -13.97 2.61 13.83
N SER A 52 -13.38 1.49 13.44
CA SER A 52 -11.94 1.37 13.13
C SER A 52 -11.78 0.61 11.82
N VAL A 53 -12.34 1.14 10.75
CA VAL A 53 -12.47 0.50 9.43
C VAL A 53 -11.28 0.73 8.51
N GLY A 54 -10.24 1.42 8.99
CA GLY A 54 -9.06 1.79 8.21
C GLY A 54 -9.26 3.08 7.42
N LEU A 55 -8.16 3.52 6.80
CA LEU A 55 -8.12 4.71 5.96
C LEU A 55 -8.22 4.31 4.49
N ILE A 56 -8.80 5.19 3.69
CA ILE A 56 -8.84 5.11 2.23
C ILE A 56 -8.14 6.35 1.68
N PRO A 57 -7.23 6.22 0.71
CA PRO A 57 -6.63 7.37 0.03
C PRO A 57 -7.71 8.27 -0.58
N GLU A 58 -7.74 9.54 -0.17
CA GLU A 58 -8.70 10.53 -0.68
C GLU A 58 -8.15 11.16 -1.95
N ASN A 59 -8.74 10.82 -3.10
CA ASN A 59 -8.22 11.18 -4.42
C ASN A 59 -9.21 11.97 -5.30
N GLU A 60 -10.16 12.67 -4.71
CA GLU A 60 -11.11 13.49 -5.45
C GLU A 60 -10.39 14.55 -6.32
N LEU A 61 -9.43 15.28 -5.73
CA LEU A 61 -8.61 16.27 -6.45
C LEU A 61 -7.72 15.62 -7.51
N SER A 62 -7.13 14.47 -7.22
CA SER A 62 -6.31 13.72 -8.20
C SER A 62 -7.13 13.28 -9.41
N ASN A 63 -8.34 12.76 -9.16
CA ASN A 63 -9.29 12.40 -10.21
C ASN A 63 -9.73 13.62 -11.03
N GLY A 64 -10.05 14.74 -10.37
CA GLY A 64 -10.41 15.99 -11.03
C GLY A 64 -9.30 16.55 -11.93
N ALA A 65 -8.05 16.34 -11.56
CA ALA A 65 -6.87 16.72 -12.35
C ALA A 65 -6.52 15.68 -13.46
N GLY A 66 -7.20 14.55 -13.54
CA GLY A 66 -6.92 13.50 -14.53
C GLY A 66 -5.68 12.65 -14.21
N VAL A 67 -5.25 12.61 -12.95
CA VAL A 67 -4.11 11.78 -12.51
C VAL A 67 -4.51 10.30 -12.57
N GLN A 68 -3.63 9.45 -13.10
CA GLN A 68 -3.84 8.00 -13.11
C GLN A 68 -3.70 7.43 -11.70
N LEU A 69 -4.72 6.71 -11.24
CA LEU A 69 -4.68 6.00 -9.96
C LEU A 69 -4.28 4.53 -10.14
N ASP A 70 -3.65 3.98 -9.12
CA ASP A 70 -3.47 2.54 -8.98
C ASP A 70 -4.77 1.91 -8.48
N PRO A 71 -5.33 0.90 -9.18
CA PRO A 71 -6.63 0.32 -8.83
C PRO A 71 -6.61 -0.50 -7.54
N ILE A 72 -5.42 -0.79 -6.99
CA ILE A 72 -5.26 -1.64 -5.79
C ILE A 72 -4.96 -0.78 -4.57
N ALA A 73 -3.99 0.15 -4.67
CA ALA A 73 -3.65 1.08 -3.61
C ALA A 73 -4.66 2.24 -3.51
N ASN A 74 -5.44 2.49 -4.56
CA ASN A 74 -6.36 3.62 -4.73
C ASN A 74 -5.68 5.00 -4.65
N GLY A 75 -4.37 5.06 -4.74
CA GLY A 75 -3.60 6.31 -4.78
C GLY A 75 -3.04 6.61 -6.16
N PRO A 76 -2.49 7.83 -6.37
CA PRO A 76 -1.85 8.19 -7.63
C PRO A 76 -0.71 7.25 -8.01
N LYS A 77 -0.59 6.91 -9.28
CA LYS A 77 0.64 6.29 -9.78
C LYS A 77 1.74 7.33 -9.79
N VAL A 78 2.85 7.03 -9.12
CA VAL A 78 4.02 7.92 -9.05
C VAL A 78 5.29 7.22 -9.51
N ASP A 79 6.22 8.02 -9.97
CA ASP A 79 7.61 7.59 -10.19
C ASP A 79 8.45 7.77 -8.90
N ASP A 80 9.73 7.47 -8.98
CA ASP A 80 10.69 7.59 -7.87
C ASP A 80 11.01 9.03 -7.46
N THR A 81 10.49 10.03 -8.18
CA THR A 81 10.50 11.44 -7.77
C THR A 81 9.19 11.86 -7.09
N MET A 82 8.27 10.92 -6.87
CA MET A 82 6.91 11.18 -6.36
C MET A 82 6.02 11.98 -7.33
N MET A 83 6.46 12.18 -8.57
CA MET A 83 5.68 12.84 -9.61
C MET A 83 4.64 11.85 -10.18
N THR A 84 3.42 12.35 -10.37
CA THR A 84 2.30 11.57 -10.89
C THR A 84 2.36 11.43 -12.41
N SER A 85 1.32 10.81 -13.00
CA SER A 85 1.15 10.76 -14.47
C SER A 85 1.00 12.14 -15.12
N ILE A 86 0.75 13.18 -14.34
CA ILE A 86 0.63 14.56 -14.83
C ILE A 86 1.88 15.35 -14.40
N PRO A 87 2.71 15.83 -15.34
CA PRO A 87 3.92 16.60 -15.01
C PRO A 87 3.64 17.80 -14.11
N GLY A 88 4.44 17.93 -13.03
CA GLY A 88 4.30 19.02 -12.05
C GLY A 88 3.29 18.73 -10.94
N ILE A 89 2.57 17.62 -10.96
CA ILE A 89 1.75 17.13 -9.86
C ILE A 89 2.48 16.02 -9.13
N PHE A 90 2.68 16.18 -7.83
CA PHE A 90 3.35 15.23 -6.95
C PHE A 90 2.36 14.68 -5.92
N ALA A 91 2.55 13.44 -5.48
CA ALA A 91 1.71 12.81 -4.47
C ALA A 91 2.57 12.08 -3.44
N CYS A 92 2.20 12.19 -2.15
CA CYS A 92 2.88 11.53 -1.04
C CYS A 92 1.92 11.34 0.15
N GLY A 93 2.31 10.49 1.09
CA GLY A 93 1.54 10.22 2.29
C GLY A 93 0.25 9.43 2.01
N ASN A 94 -0.75 9.58 2.88
CA ASN A 94 -1.95 8.74 2.85
C ASN A 94 -2.85 8.93 1.61
N VAL A 95 -2.65 9.98 0.84
CA VAL A 95 -3.31 10.15 -0.47
C VAL A 95 -2.75 9.18 -1.51
N LEU A 96 -1.46 8.82 -1.38
CA LEU A 96 -0.77 7.89 -2.27
C LEU A 96 -0.99 6.43 -1.84
N HIS A 97 -0.69 6.13 -0.59
CA HIS A 97 -0.96 4.84 0.06
C HIS A 97 -0.95 5.02 1.58
N VAL A 98 -1.77 4.25 2.30
CA VAL A 98 -1.89 4.42 3.74
C VAL A 98 -0.65 3.88 4.46
N HIS A 99 0.06 4.73 5.19
CA HIS A 99 1.20 4.37 6.01
C HIS A 99 0.80 3.89 7.41
N ASP A 100 1.62 3.04 8.02
CA ASP A 100 1.46 2.59 9.42
C ASP A 100 2.07 3.59 10.41
N LEU A 101 3.12 4.31 9.99
CA LEU A 101 3.88 5.23 10.81
C LEU A 101 3.97 6.62 10.16
N VAL A 102 3.72 7.65 10.96
CA VAL A 102 3.82 9.05 10.52
C VAL A 102 5.24 9.44 10.07
N ASP A 103 6.26 8.81 10.62
CA ASP A 103 7.66 9.04 10.21
C ASP A 103 7.89 8.71 8.73
N ASN A 104 7.25 7.65 8.22
CA ASN A 104 7.31 7.30 6.80
C ASN A 104 6.58 8.34 5.93
N VAL A 105 5.42 8.84 6.40
CA VAL A 105 4.70 9.94 5.74
C VAL A 105 5.58 11.18 5.63
N SER A 106 6.26 11.57 6.72
CA SER A 106 7.13 12.75 6.76
C SER A 106 8.30 12.62 5.79
N LYS A 107 9.00 11.49 5.79
CA LYS A 107 10.11 11.21 4.84
C LYS A 107 9.65 11.22 3.39
N GLU A 108 8.50 10.65 3.10
CA GLU A 108 7.92 10.64 1.77
C GLU A 108 7.54 12.07 1.32
N ALA A 109 6.96 12.87 2.22
CA ALA A 109 6.61 14.27 1.97
C ALA A 109 7.85 15.14 1.74
N GLU A 110 8.92 14.97 2.52
CA GLU A 110 10.20 15.66 2.31
C GLU A 110 10.79 15.33 0.93
N ARG A 111 10.74 14.06 0.53
CA ARG A 111 11.19 13.62 -0.80
C ARG A 111 10.35 14.26 -1.91
N ALA A 112 9.03 14.19 -1.81
CA ALA A 112 8.13 14.79 -2.78
C ALA A 112 8.33 16.30 -2.88
N GLY A 113 8.44 17.00 -1.76
CA GLY A 113 8.68 18.45 -1.70
C GLY A 113 10.01 18.83 -2.32
N SER A 114 11.08 18.07 -2.06
CA SER A 114 12.39 18.30 -2.66
C SER A 114 12.35 18.18 -4.20
N PHE A 115 11.72 17.12 -4.72
CA PHE A 115 11.60 16.93 -6.17
C PHE A 115 10.65 17.95 -6.83
N ALA A 116 9.57 18.34 -6.14
CA ALA A 116 8.69 19.40 -6.60
C ALA A 116 9.42 20.75 -6.73
N ALA A 117 10.27 21.10 -5.77
CA ALA A 117 11.11 22.28 -5.83
C ALA A 117 12.11 22.22 -6.99
N GLN A 118 12.79 21.08 -7.19
CA GLN A 118 13.69 20.90 -8.32
C GLN A 118 12.96 21.01 -9.67
N TYR A 119 11.75 20.48 -9.76
CA TYR A 119 10.92 20.60 -10.96
C TYR A 119 10.56 22.07 -11.24
N ALA A 120 10.09 22.80 -10.23
CA ALA A 120 9.74 24.20 -10.36
C ALA A 120 10.95 25.08 -10.79
N LEU A 121 12.14 24.74 -10.34
CA LEU A 121 13.40 25.40 -10.71
C LEU A 121 13.99 24.89 -12.03
N GLN A 122 13.34 23.95 -12.72
CA GLN A 122 13.84 23.30 -13.93
C GLN A 122 15.20 22.57 -13.71
N GLN A 123 15.44 22.07 -12.51
CA GLN A 123 16.66 21.39 -12.09
C GLN A 123 16.46 19.87 -11.91
N LEU A 124 15.24 19.36 -12.12
CA LEU A 124 14.97 17.93 -12.03
C LEU A 124 15.61 17.22 -13.25
N PRO A 125 16.64 16.37 -13.06
CA PRO A 125 17.30 15.72 -14.17
C PRO A 125 16.37 14.73 -14.87
N ALA A 126 16.42 14.65 -16.18
CA ALA A 126 15.77 13.60 -16.93
C ALA A 126 16.46 12.27 -16.61
N ALA A 127 15.67 11.26 -16.24
CA ALA A 127 16.22 9.91 -16.03
C ALA A 127 16.67 9.31 -17.39
N ALA A 128 17.90 8.80 -17.42
CA ALA A 128 18.46 8.17 -18.62
C ALA A 128 17.71 6.88 -19.00
N ARG A 129 17.22 6.16 -17.98
CA ARG A 129 16.44 4.92 -18.14
C ARG A 129 15.44 4.81 -17.01
N ARG A 130 14.21 4.46 -17.36
CA ARG A 130 13.15 4.15 -16.39
C ARG A 130 12.66 2.73 -16.59
N VAL A 131 12.30 2.07 -15.51
CA VAL A 131 11.75 0.72 -15.50
C VAL A 131 10.46 0.68 -14.70
N LYS A 132 9.52 -0.16 -15.14
CA LYS A 132 8.26 -0.37 -14.41
C LYS A 132 8.50 -1.24 -13.20
N VAL A 133 7.81 -0.94 -12.11
CA VAL A 133 7.77 -1.76 -10.90
C VAL A 133 6.46 -2.51 -10.87
N THR A 134 6.52 -3.83 -10.64
CA THR A 134 5.34 -4.69 -10.62
C THR A 134 5.27 -5.51 -9.35
N ALA A 135 4.05 -5.67 -8.84
CA ALA A 135 3.74 -6.58 -7.76
C ALA A 135 3.66 -8.01 -8.30
N GLY A 136 4.49 -8.90 -7.78
CA GLY A 136 4.50 -10.34 -8.05
C GLY A 136 3.80 -11.13 -6.96
N GLU A 137 4.26 -12.38 -6.76
CA GLU A 137 3.65 -13.32 -5.82
C GLU A 137 3.54 -12.73 -4.41
N ASN A 138 2.35 -12.85 -3.83
CA ASN A 138 1.94 -12.35 -2.50
C ASN A 138 2.24 -10.86 -2.22
N ILE A 139 2.48 -10.05 -3.23
CA ILE A 139 2.54 -8.59 -3.09
C ILE A 139 1.22 -8.00 -3.59
N ARG A 140 0.60 -7.16 -2.77
CA ARG A 140 -0.66 -6.48 -3.11
C ARG A 140 -0.43 -5.28 -4.02
N TYR A 141 0.54 -4.43 -3.67
CA TYR A 141 0.98 -3.27 -4.43
C TYR A 141 2.40 -2.88 -4.06
N VAL A 142 3.07 -2.11 -4.91
CA VAL A 142 4.39 -1.51 -4.66
C VAL A 142 4.37 -0.05 -5.09
N VAL A 143 4.99 0.82 -4.29
CA VAL A 143 5.24 2.24 -4.59
C VAL A 143 6.73 2.50 -4.46
N PRO A 144 7.36 3.24 -5.39
CA PRO A 144 6.84 3.84 -6.61
C PRO A 144 6.54 2.82 -7.72
N HIS A 145 5.78 3.24 -8.74
CA HIS A 145 5.34 2.38 -9.86
C HIS A 145 6.33 2.37 -11.03
N GLU A 146 7.19 3.37 -11.09
CA GLU A 146 8.26 3.51 -12.08
C GLU A 146 9.49 4.11 -11.42
N VAL A 147 10.67 3.61 -11.77
CA VAL A 147 11.93 4.04 -11.15
C VAL A 147 13.02 4.28 -12.18
N SER A 148 13.89 5.25 -11.90
CA SER A 148 15.18 5.40 -12.54
C SER A 148 16.20 4.46 -11.89
N LEU A 149 17.30 4.18 -12.60
CA LEU A 149 18.33 3.28 -12.08
C LEU A 149 19.57 4.01 -11.56
N ASP A 150 19.54 5.34 -11.56
CA ASP A 150 20.68 6.22 -11.31
C ASP A 150 20.69 6.88 -9.93
N LYS A 151 19.68 6.61 -9.10
CA LYS A 151 19.58 7.13 -7.73
C LYS A 151 19.03 6.08 -6.75
N PRO A 152 19.24 6.25 -5.44
CA PRO A 152 18.62 5.36 -4.44
C PRO A 152 17.09 5.45 -4.50
N VAL A 153 16.43 4.30 -4.42
CA VAL A 153 14.96 4.22 -4.38
C VAL A 153 14.53 3.41 -3.17
N GLU A 154 13.64 3.98 -2.37
CA GLU A 154 12.94 3.30 -1.31
C GLU A 154 11.58 2.83 -1.82
N PHE A 155 11.34 1.53 -1.72
CA PHE A 155 10.10 0.87 -2.11
C PHE A 155 9.26 0.60 -0.86
N PHE A 156 7.98 0.88 -0.95
CA PHE A 156 6.97 0.52 0.03
C PHE A 156 5.99 -0.48 -0.59
N MET A 157 5.56 -1.47 0.18
CA MET A 157 4.67 -2.51 -0.31
C MET A 157 3.87 -3.16 0.80
N ARG A 158 2.74 -3.77 0.44
CA ARG A 158 1.99 -4.66 1.32
C ARG A 158 1.83 -6.02 0.70
N VAL A 159 1.76 -7.04 1.55
CA VAL A 159 1.44 -8.41 1.13
C VAL A 159 -0.08 -8.61 1.02
N GLN A 160 -0.49 -9.64 0.27
CA GLN A 160 -1.90 -10.04 0.15
C GLN A 160 -2.34 -10.94 1.30
N LYS A 161 -1.47 -11.87 1.72
CA LYS A 161 -1.76 -12.90 2.74
C LYS A 161 -0.62 -12.98 3.73
N PRO A 162 -0.91 -13.32 5.01
CA PRO A 162 0.14 -13.59 5.99
C PRO A 162 0.93 -14.83 5.59
N GLN A 163 2.25 -14.78 5.80
CA GLN A 163 3.16 -15.91 5.57
C GLN A 163 4.33 -15.86 6.56
N GLU A 164 4.86 -17.03 6.89
CA GLU A 164 6.03 -17.23 7.76
C GLU A 164 7.23 -17.73 6.95
N ASP A 165 8.44 -17.45 7.46
CA ASP A 165 9.71 -17.93 6.91
C ASP A 165 9.84 -17.70 5.40
N VAL A 166 9.72 -16.45 4.99
CA VAL A 166 9.72 -16.04 3.59
C VAL A 166 10.91 -15.18 3.21
N VAL A 167 11.08 -14.94 1.94
CA VAL A 167 12.07 -14.04 1.37
C VAL A 167 11.35 -12.97 0.54
N LEU A 168 11.56 -11.70 0.88
CA LEU A 168 11.23 -10.59 0.01
C LEU A 168 12.31 -10.51 -1.07
N ASP A 169 11.94 -10.78 -2.31
CA ASP A 169 12.80 -10.72 -3.48
C ASP A 169 12.43 -9.51 -4.34
N VAL A 170 13.42 -8.70 -4.69
CA VAL A 170 13.26 -7.50 -5.50
C VAL A 170 14.06 -7.67 -6.79
N GLY A 171 13.40 -8.18 -7.82
CA GLY A 171 13.93 -8.36 -9.15
C GLY A 171 15.12 -9.31 -9.27
N GLY A 172 15.33 -10.20 -8.31
CA GLY A 172 16.55 -11.02 -8.22
C GLY A 172 17.80 -10.22 -7.81
N LEU A 173 17.69 -8.89 -7.65
CA LEU A 173 18.81 -8.00 -7.31
C LEU A 173 19.09 -7.97 -5.80
N ARG A 174 18.04 -8.07 -5.02
CA ARG A 174 18.11 -8.01 -3.55
C ARG A 174 17.08 -8.94 -2.94
N SER A 175 17.54 -9.78 -2.01
CA SER A 175 16.69 -10.69 -1.25
C SER A 175 16.86 -10.46 0.24
N VAL A 176 15.75 -10.37 0.97
CA VAL A 176 15.72 -10.16 2.44
C VAL A 176 14.84 -11.19 3.09
N LYS A 177 15.40 -11.95 4.03
CA LYS A 177 14.63 -12.92 4.83
C LYS A 177 13.69 -12.18 5.79
N LYS A 178 12.46 -12.65 5.87
CA LYS A 178 11.43 -12.19 6.81
C LYS A 178 10.87 -13.38 7.55
N GLN A 179 10.87 -13.32 8.88
CA GLN A 179 10.30 -14.37 9.71
C GLN A 179 8.78 -14.41 9.57
N PHE A 180 8.15 -13.24 9.44
CA PHE A 180 6.72 -13.10 9.28
C PHE A 180 6.39 -11.87 8.42
N VAL A 181 5.36 -11.99 7.59
CA VAL A 181 4.78 -10.87 6.84
C VAL A 181 3.25 -10.93 6.94
N LYS A 182 2.58 -9.79 7.02
CA LYS A 182 1.11 -9.69 7.13
C LYS A 182 0.57 -8.47 6.40
N PRO A 183 -0.67 -8.49 5.90
CA PRO A 183 -1.27 -7.37 5.16
C PRO A 183 -1.38 -6.06 5.95
N SER A 184 -1.49 -6.16 7.29
CA SER A 184 -1.61 -4.99 8.17
C SER A 184 -0.27 -4.28 8.42
N GLU A 185 0.85 -4.81 7.94
CA GLU A 185 2.19 -4.24 8.12
C GLU A 185 2.80 -3.87 6.78
N MET A 186 3.25 -2.62 6.67
CA MET A 186 3.94 -2.14 5.48
C MET A 186 5.40 -2.59 5.49
N LEU A 187 5.81 -3.21 4.40
CA LEU A 187 7.21 -3.53 4.15
C LEU A 187 7.88 -2.40 3.39
N ASN A 188 9.15 -2.16 3.69
CA ASN A 188 9.99 -1.26 2.91
C ASN A 188 11.37 -1.87 2.64
N ILE A 189 12.00 -1.39 1.57
CA ILE A 189 13.37 -1.73 1.21
C ILE A 189 13.95 -0.63 0.34
N THR A 190 15.21 -0.27 0.59
CA THR A 190 15.95 0.67 -0.25
C THR A 190 16.95 -0.08 -1.13
N LEU A 191 16.94 0.21 -2.43
CA LEU A 191 17.96 -0.21 -3.37
C LEU A 191 18.84 0.97 -3.77
N THR A 192 20.15 0.73 -3.84
CA THR A 192 21.13 1.72 -4.29
C THR A 192 21.29 1.67 -5.83
N PRO A 193 21.83 2.71 -6.46
CA PRO A 193 22.09 2.71 -7.90
C PRO A 193 22.95 1.54 -8.37
N GLU A 194 23.95 1.13 -7.55
CA GLU A 194 24.85 0.01 -7.88
C GLU A 194 24.07 -1.31 -7.99
N VAL A 195 23.02 -1.49 -7.19
CA VAL A 195 22.14 -2.65 -7.25
C VAL A 195 21.17 -2.51 -8.42
N LEU A 196 20.51 -1.36 -8.55
CA LEU A 196 19.52 -1.10 -9.59
C LEU A 196 20.10 -1.19 -11.00
N SER A 197 21.36 -0.75 -11.19
CA SER A 197 22.06 -0.80 -12.50
C SER A 197 22.30 -2.22 -13.02
N GLN A 198 22.21 -3.24 -12.17
CA GLN A 198 22.33 -4.66 -12.56
C GLN A 198 21.07 -5.18 -13.25
N LEU A 199 19.97 -4.43 -13.23
CA LEU A 199 18.72 -4.83 -13.88
C LEU A 199 18.89 -4.78 -15.41
N SER A 200 18.74 -5.93 -16.05
CA SER A 200 18.86 -6.06 -17.52
C SER A 200 17.53 -5.87 -18.25
N GLY A 201 16.37 -6.08 -17.59
CA GLY A 201 15.03 -5.96 -18.18
C GLY A 201 14.38 -4.59 -17.94
N ASP A 202 13.20 -4.37 -18.53
CA ASP A 202 12.42 -3.13 -18.41
C ASP A 202 11.38 -3.18 -17.28
N THR A 203 11.44 -4.23 -16.44
CA THR A 203 10.50 -4.42 -15.32
C THR A 203 11.26 -4.93 -14.10
N LEU A 204 11.00 -4.31 -12.96
CA LEU A 204 11.45 -4.73 -11.64
C LEU A 204 10.27 -5.37 -10.91
N THR A 205 10.29 -6.69 -10.73
CA THR A 205 9.22 -7.41 -10.03
C THR A 205 9.57 -7.61 -8.57
N VAL A 206 8.67 -7.19 -7.67
CA VAL A 206 8.79 -7.42 -6.23
C VAL A 206 7.86 -8.56 -5.84
N ARG A 207 8.37 -9.57 -5.12
CA ARG A 207 7.61 -10.77 -4.75
C ARG A 207 8.03 -11.34 -3.41
N ILE A 208 7.12 -12.07 -2.79
CA ILE A 208 7.42 -12.92 -1.63
C ILE A 208 7.58 -14.34 -2.13
N VAL A 209 8.69 -14.97 -1.82
CA VAL A 209 9.00 -16.34 -2.25
C VAL A 209 9.44 -17.19 -1.06
N SER A 210 9.39 -18.51 -1.21
CA SER A 210 9.96 -19.40 -0.21
C SER A 210 11.49 -19.33 -0.20
N PRO A 211 12.16 -19.64 0.94
CA PRO A 211 13.62 -19.69 1.00
C PRO A 211 14.26 -20.66 0.00
N LYS A 212 13.52 -21.73 -0.40
CA LYS A 212 13.99 -22.72 -1.37
C LYS A 212 14.01 -22.17 -2.80
N GLU A 213 13.11 -21.27 -3.13
CA GLU A 213 13.03 -20.61 -4.45
C GLU A 213 14.05 -19.47 -4.59
N ALA A 214 14.28 -18.73 -3.51
CA ALA A 214 15.29 -17.66 -3.49
C ALA A 214 16.74 -18.15 -3.68
N GLY A 215 17.03 -19.40 -3.37
CA GLY A 215 18.36 -20.01 -3.51
C GLY A 215 18.64 -20.66 -4.89
N ARG A 216 17.72 -20.55 -5.85
CA ARG A 216 17.84 -21.16 -7.18
C ARG A 216 18.15 -20.16 -8.31
N GLN A 217 18.47 -18.91 -7.95
CA GLN A 217 18.85 -17.86 -8.92
C GLN A 217 20.34 -17.58 -8.92
#